data_ba9a5a12869c1c19f4582426c0e47e33
#
_entry.id   ba9a5a12869c1c19f4582426c0e47e33
#
_cell.length_a   1.000
_cell.length_b   1.000
_cell.length_c   1.000
_cell.angle_alpha   90.00
_cell.angle_beta   90.00
_cell.angle_gamma   90.00
#
_symmetry.space_group_name_H-M   'P 1'
#
loop_
_entity.id
_entity.type
_entity.pdbx_description
1 polymer ?
#
loop_
_entity_poly.entity_id
_entity_poly.type
_entity_poly.pdbx_seq_one_letter_code
_entity_poly.pdbx_strand_id
1 'polypeptide(L)'
;MNVKLLSYSQPTGEFRDMGIADAQELIAYCARVSNPSNQLNTETSDKLIRYLVKHQHWSPLEMVSACIEITTTRDIARQILRHRSFSFQEFSQRYADPTKDLNFVTREARLQDEKNRQNSVEVDDQLLQNEWYRAQQRVIYAAKREYEWAIANGIAKEQARAVLPEGLIESRLYMNGTLRSWIHFIELRSANGTQKEHQEVARACAKVIAEIFPLAESLV
;
A
#
# COMPACT_ATOMS: atom_id res chain seq x y z
N MET A 1 -5.48 -9.39 3.39
CA MET A 1 -4.55 -8.40 2.83
C MET A 1 -3.55 -9.09 1.91
N ASN A 2 -3.24 -8.48 0.75
CA ASN A 2 -2.23 -8.96 -0.19
C ASN A 2 -1.56 -7.76 -0.88
N VAL A 3 -0.23 -7.83 -1.11
CA VAL A 3 0.55 -6.77 -1.75
C VAL A 3 1.50 -7.43 -2.74
N LYS A 4 1.53 -6.95 -4.00
CA LYS A 4 2.34 -7.52 -5.08
C LYS A 4 2.95 -6.42 -5.94
N LEU A 5 4.21 -6.59 -6.33
CA LEU A 5 4.83 -5.75 -7.34
C LEU A 5 4.19 -6.04 -8.71
N LEU A 6 3.68 -5.01 -9.36
CA LEU A 6 3.11 -5.11 -10.70
C LEU A 6 4.13 -4.72 -11.78
N SER A 7 4.82 -3.61 -11.58
CA SER A 7 5.83 -3.10 -12.52
C SER A 7 6.76 -2.09 -11.82
N TYR A 8 7.92 -1.86 -12.42
CA TYR A 8 8.87 -0.84 -11.96
C TYR A 8 9.75 -0.37 -13.12
N SER A 9 10.38 0.80 -12.94
CA SER A 9 11.34 1.36 -13.88
C SER A 9 12.60 0.50 -13.95
N GLN A 10 13.06 0.23 -15.15
CA GLN A 10 14.33 -0.46 -15.43
C GLN A 10 15.15 0.33 -16.44
N PRO A 11 16.49 0.21 -16.42
CA PRO A 11 17.34 0.76 -17.47
C PRO A 11 16.96 0.18 -18.82
N THR A 12 17.06 0.96 -19.89
CA THR A 12 16.93 0.47 -21.28
C THR A 12 18.14 -0.39 -21.64
N GLY A 13 18.07 -1.10 -22.80
CA GLY A 13 19.16 -1.96 -23.26
C GLY A 13 20.50 -1.24 -23.34
N GLU A 14 20.55 -0.05 -23.91
CA GLU A 14 21.75 0.79 -24.01
C GLU A 14 22.40 1.03 -22.64
N PHE A 15 21.62 1.40 -21.63
CA PHE A 15 22.14 1.66 -20.27
C PHE A 15 22.55 0.37 -19.54
N ARG A 16 21.87 -0.76 -19.82
CA ARG A 16 22.30 -2.08 -19.33
C ARG A 16 23.65 -2.47 -19.92
N ASP A 17 23.85 -2.24 -21.20
CA ASP A 17 25.12 -2.50 -21.89
C ASP A 17 26.26 -1.63 -21.33
N MET A 18 25.95 -0.46 -20.78
CA MET A 18 26.87 0.40 -20.05
C MET A 18 27.12 -0.05 -18.58
N GLY A 19 26.50 -1.13 -18.13
CA GLY A 19 26.70 -1.71 -16.80
C GLY A 19 25.71 -1.22 -15.73
N ILE A 20 24.62 -0.52 -16.11
CA ILE A 20 23.55 -0.11 -15.16
C ILE A 20 22.49 -1.23 -15.14
N ALA A 21 22.53 -2.12 -14.15
CA ALA A 21 21.77 -3.35 -14.16
C ALA A 21 20.36 -3.22 -13.55
N ASP A 22 20.18 -2.34 -12.55
CA ASP A 22 18.98 -2.28 -11.73
C ASP A 22 18.50 -0.86 -11.40
N ALA A 23 17.45 -0.77 -10.61
CA ALA A 23 16.83 0.49 -10.20
C ALA A 23 17.74 1.35 -9.31
N GLN A 24 18.55 0.73 -8.44
CA GLN A 24 19.47 1.46 -7.56
C GLN A 24 20.62 2.07 -8.34
N GLU A 25 21.19 1.32 -9.26
CA GLU A 25 22.25 1.81 -10.14
C GLU A 25 21.73 2.93 -11.05
N LEU A 26 20.48 2.84 -11.54
CA LEU A 26 19.84 3.90 -12.31
C LEU A 26 19.69 5.19 -11.48
N ILE A 27 19.28 5.09 -10.22
CA ILE A 27 19.22 6.26 -9.30
C ILE A 27 20.61 6.86 -9.12
N ALA A 28 21.62 6.04 -8.85
CA ALA A 28 23.00 6.48 -8.64
C ALA A 28 23.59 7.14 -9.91
N TYR A 29 23.29 6.58 -11.07
CA TYR A 29 23.67 7.16 -12.37
C TYR A 29 23.06 8.55 -12.55
N CYS A 30 21.75 8.69 -12.33
CA CYS A 30 21.06 9.99 -12.42
C CYS A 30 21.60 11.00 -11.40
N ALA A 31 21.86 10.57 -10.17
CA ALA A 31 22.42 11.43 -9.12
C ALA A 31 23.82 11.98 -9.49
N ARG A 32 24.59 11.25 -10.29
CA ARG A 32 25.95 11.64 -10.72
C ARG A 32 25.99 12.44 -12.03
N VAL A 33 24.87 12.95 -12.51
CA VAL A 33 24.80 13.72 -13.77
C VAL A 33 25.80 14.87 -13.83
N SER A 34 26.12 15.49 -12.70
CA SER A 34 27.11 16.57 -12.59
C SER A 34 28.55 16.07 -12.33
N ASN A 35 28.80 14.77 -12.37
CA ASN A 35 30.11 14.15 -12.22
C ASN A 35 30.34 13.07 -13.30
N PRO A 36 30.50 13.46 -14.58
CA PRO A 36 30.53 12.52 -15.71
C PRO A 36 31.63 11.44 -15.58
N SER A 37 32.80 11.80 -15.03
CA SER A 37 33.90 10.83 -14.87
C SER A 37 33.63 9.70 -13.88
N ASN A 38 32.63 9.86 -13.01
CA ASN A 38 32.22 8.87 -11.99
C ASN A 38 30.79 8.38 -12.19
N GLN A 39 30.15 8.75 -13.28
CA GLN A 39 28.73 8.50 -13.49
C GLN A 39 28.40 7.00 -13.62
N LEU A 40 29.29 6.23 -14.24
CA LEU A 40 29.20 4.79 -14.43
C LEU A 40 29.75 3.95 -13.27
N ASN A 41 30.14 4.56 -12.15
CA ASN A 41 30.63 3.82 -10.99
C ASN A 41 29.49 3.16 -10.24
N THR A 42 29.33 1.84 -10.35
CA THR A 42 28.30 1.06 -9.65
C THR A 42 28.73 0.60 -8.26
N GLU A 43 30.05 0.49 -7.98
CA GLU A 43 30.59 -0.03 -6.72
C GLU A 43 30.14 0.77 -5.48
N THR A 44 29.87 2.07 -5.66
CA THR A 44 29.47 2.97 -4.57
C THR A 44 28.00 3.40 -4.63
N SER A 45 27.16 2.73 -5.43
CA SER A 45 25.77 3.11 -5.64
C SER A 45 24.96 3.03 -4.34
N ASP A 46 25.06 1.93 -3.58
CA ASP A 46 24.37 1.76 -2.29
C ASP A 46 24.78 2.86 -1.26
N LYS A 47 26.08 3.12 -1.16
CA LYS A 47 26.59 4.19 -0.26
C LYS A 47 26.05 5.57 -0.65
N LEU A 48 25.99 5.85 -1.94
CA LEU A 48 25.44 7.12 -2.45
C LEU A 48 23.95 7.24 -2.13
N ILE A 49 23.15 6.19 -2.38
CA ILE A 49 21.71 6.20 -2.12
C ILE A 49 21.44 6.41 -0.62
N ARG A 50 22.16 5.71 0.27
CA ARG A 50 22.06 5.94 1.73
C ARG A 50 22.38 7.38 2.11
N TYR A 51 23.40 7.97 1.49
CA TYR A 51 23.74 9.37 1.67
C TYR A 51 22.60 10.30 1.22
N LEU A 52 22.03 10.07 0.03
CA LEU A 52 20.92 10.86 -0.51
C LEU A 52 19.68 10.81 0.40
N VAL A 53 19.28 9.63 0.87
CA VAL A 53 18.17 9.47 1.80
C VAL A 53 18.46 10.19 3.13
N LYS A 54 19.63 9.94 3.72
CA LYS A 54 20.04 10.55 5.00
C LYS A 54 20.03 12.08 4.97
N HIS A 55 20.46 12.66 3.85
CA HIS A 55 20.56 14.12 3.67
C HIS A 55 19.35 14.72 2.94
N GLN A 56 18.29 13.91 2.74
CA GLN A 56 17.03 14.35 2.13
C GLN A 56 17.20 14.93 0.71
N HIS A 57 18.17 14.40 -0.04
CA HIS A 57 18.36 14.71 -1.45
C HIS A 57 17.45 13.83 -2.30
N TRP A 58 16.18 14.20 -2.41
CA TRP A 58 15.12 13.33 -2.91
C TRP A 58 15.04 13.24 -4.44
N SER A 59 15.49 14.25 -5.17
CA SER A 59 15.26 14.31 -6.62
C SER A 59 15.78 13.10 -7.42
N PRO A 60 16.93 12.47 -7.10
CA PRO A 60 17.34 11.27 -7.84
C PRO A 60 16.41 10.07 -7.66
N LEU A 61 15.75 9.97 -6.50
CA LEU A 61 14.79 8.88 -6.21
C LEU A 61 13.44 9.09 -6.93
N GLU A 62 13.23 10.24 -7.56
CA GLU A 62 12.09 10.49 -8.45
C GLU A 62 12.28 9.93 -9.86
N MET A 63 13.51 9.53 -10.22
CA MET A 63 13.82 8.99 -11.55
C MET A 63 13.41 7.53 -11.72
N VAL A 64 13.04 6.86 -10.64
CA VAL A 64 12.55 5.47 -10.64
C VAL A 64 11.18 5.41 -10.00
N SER A 65 10.26 4.67 -10.60
CA SER A 65 8.90 4.44 -10.09
C SER A 65 8.59 2.95 -9.97
N ALA A 66 7.61 2.64 -9.12
CA ALA A 66 7.06 1.30 -8.98
C ALA A 66 5.54 1.35 -8.87
N CYS A 67 4.87 0.37 -9.47
CA CYS A 67 3.43 0.14 -9.35
C CYS A 67 3.19 -1.13 -8.54
N ILE A 68 2.36 -1.03 -7.51
CA ILE A 68 2.02 -2.13 -6.60
C ILE A 68 0.51 -2.37 -6.63
N GLU A 69 0.10 -3.65 -6.70
CA GLU A 69 -1.27 -4.08 -6.42
C GLU A 69 -1.43 -4.29 -4.91
N ILE A 70 -2.46 -3.68 -4.33
CA ILE A 70 -2.80 -3.78 -2.91
C ILE A 70 -4.25 -4.25 -2.78
N THR A 71 -4.48 -5.36 -2.06
CA THR A 71 -5.80 -5.80 -1.61
C THR A 71 -5.89 -5.62 -0.11
N THR A 72 -6.81 -4.77 0.33
CA THR A 72 -7.06 -4.44 1.73
C THR A 72 -8.55 -4.10 1.93
N THR A 73 -8.99 -3.78 3.13
CA THR A 73 -10.36 -3.30 3.33
C THR A 73 -10.58 -1.92 2.72
N ARG A 74 -11.81 -1.64 2.32
CA ARG A 74 -12.14 -0.43 1.61
C ARG A 74 -11.88 0.85 2.42
N ASP A 75 -12.09 0.84 3.72
CA ASP A 75 -11.78 1.97 4.61
C ASP A 75 -10.28 2.26 4.68
N ILE A 76 -9.42 1.23 4.67
CA ILE A 76 -7.95 1.39 4.57
C ILE A 76 -7.56 1.90 3.18
N ALA A 77 -8.17 1.35 2.12
CA ALA A 77 -7.97 1.88 0.76
C ALA A 77 -8.29 3.38 0.68
N ARG A 78 -9.37 3.84 1.33
CA ARG A 78 -9.71 5.28 1.42
C ARG A 78 -8.62 6.11 2.09
N GLN A 79 -7.94 5.59 3.10
CA GLN A 79 -6.81 6.27 3.73
C GLN A 79 -5.59 6.32 2.80
N ILE A 80 -5.32 5.24 2.06
CA ILE A 80 -4.22 5.15 1.08
C ILE A 80 -4.44 6.16 -0.05
N LEU A 81 -5.64 6.27 -0.61
CA LEU A 81 -5.98 7.20 -1.69
C LEU A 81 -5.76 8.68 -1.34
N ARG A 82 -5.55 9.03 -0.09
CA ARG A 82 -5.23 10.41 0.33
C ARG A 82 -3.78 10.82 0.05
N HIS A 83 -2.90 9.89 -0.31
CA HIS A 83 -1.51 10.18 -0.67
C HIS A 83 -1.40 10.76 -2.07
N ARG A 84 -1.32 12.09 -2.18
CA ARG A 84 -1.36 12.83 -3.45
C ARG A 84 -0.15 12.66 -4.35
N SER A 85 0.96 12.11 -3.81
CA SER A 85 2.19 11.85 -4.58
C SER A 85 2.14 10.56 -5.41
N PHE A 86 0.99 9.89 -5.45
CA PHE A 86 0.75 8.65 -6.19
C PHE A 86 -0.40 8.79 -7.18
N SER A 87 -0.37 7.95 -8.20
CA SER A 87 -1.50 7.68 -9.08
C SER A 87 -2.17 6.37 -8.70
N PHE A 88 -3.50 6.30 -8.80
CA PHE A 88 -4.28 5.17 -8.34
C PHE A 88 -5.29 4.68 -9.39
N GLN A 89 -5.52 3.36 -9.39
CA GLN A 89 -6.72 2.73 -9.93
C GLN A 89 -7.32 1.84 -8.85
N GLU A 90 -8.60 2.00 -8.55
CA GLU A 90 -9.30 1.22 -7.52
C GLU A 90 -10.44 0.43 -8.13
N PHE A 91 -10.68 -0.77 -7.61
CA PHE A 91 -11.84 -1.61 -7.95
C PHE A 91 -13.15 -0.81 -7.80
N SER A 92 -13.90 -0.72 -8.88
CA SER A 92 -15.13 0.06 -8.93
C SER A 92 -16.35 -0.79 -8.63
N GLN A 93 -16.96 -0.58 -7.48
CA GLN A 93 -18.25 -1.16 -7.11
C GLN A 93 -19.44 -0.66 -7.94
N ARG A 94 -19.23 0.25 -8.89
CA ARG A 94 -20.23 0.67 -9.86
C ARG A 94 -20.28 -0.27 -11.06
N TYR A 95 -19.14 -0.89 -11.40
CA TYR A 95 -19.01 -1.77 -12.57
C TYR A 95 -19.04 -3.25 -12.19
N ALA A 96 -18.36 -3.64 -11.13
CA ALA A 96 -18.23 -5.02 -10.71
C ALA A 96 -19.01 -5.30 -9.41
N ASP A 97 -19.29 -6.57 -9.16
CA ASP A 97 -19.96 -7.04 -7.94
C ASP A 97 -18.91 -7.40 -6.87
N PRO A 98 -18.72 -6.56 -5.84
CA PRO A 98 -17.69 -6.81 -4.86
C PRO A 98 -17.97 -8.02 -3.97
N THR A 99 -19.23 -8.51 -3.92
CA THR A 99 -19.57 -9.70 -3.13
C THR A 99 -19.15 -11.01 -3.80
N LYS A 100 -18.87 -10.96 -5.13
CA LYS A 100 -18.37 -12.08 -5.93
C LYS A 100 -16.88 -12.01 -6.21
N ASP A 101 -16.38 -10.80 -6.45
CA ASP A 101 -15.03 -10.57 -6.96
C ASP A 101 -14.01 -10.28 -5.83
N LEU A 102 -14.49 -9.98 -4.61
CA LEU A 102 -13.70 -9.65 -3.43
C LEU A 102 -14.24 -10.42 -2.20
N ASN A 103 -13.50 -10.35 -1.09
CA ASN A 103 -13.89 -11.04 0.13
C ASN A 103 -14.45 -10.07 1.17
N PHE A 104 -15.23 -10.63 2.10
CA PHE A 104 -15.48 -10.01 3.38
C PHE A 104 -14.45 -10.51 4.40
N VAL A 105 -13.97 -9.62 5.23
CA VAL A 105 -12.98 -9.90 6.27
C VAL A 105 -13.46 -9.37 7.61
N THR A 106 -13.02 -9.99 8.71
CA THR A 106 -13.28 -9.52 10.06
C THR A 106 -11.99 -9.01 10.69
N ARG A 107 -12.13 -8.17 11.72
CA ARG A 107 -11.03 -7.63 12.50
C ARG A 107 -11.07 -8.16 13.92
N GLU A 108 -9.92 -8.30 14.54
CA GLU A 108 -9.79 -8.56 15.96
C GLU A 108 -10.42 -7.45 16.81
N ALA A 109 -10.88 -7.78 18.00
CA ALA A 109 -11.25 -6.76 18.98
C ALA A 109 -9.98 -6.08 19.51
N ARG A 110 -9.99 -4.77 19.54
CA ARG A 110 -8.97 -3.94 20.21
C ARG A 110 -9.69 -2.86 21.01
N LEU A 111 -9.17 -2.53 22.18
CA LEU A 111 -9.73 -1.49 23.03
C LEU A 111 -9.22 -0.11 22.60
N GLN A 112 -10.00 0.91 22.94
CA GLN A 112 -9.57 2.30 22.75
C GLN A 112 -8.39 2.60 23.68
N ASP A 113 -7.31 3.18 23.13
CA ASP A 113 -6.23 3.72 23.93
C ASP A 113 -6.71 4.97 24.69
N GLU A 114 -6.57 4.97 26.01
CA GLU A 114 -7.05 6.08 26.85
C GLU A 114 -6.23 7.38 26.69
N LYS A 115 -4.96 7.24 26.27
CA LYS A 115 -4.03 8.39 26.13
C LYS A 115 -3.98 8.91 24.70
N ASN A 116 -4.12 8.04 23.72
CA ASN A 116 -4.05 8.39 22.31
C ASN A 116 -5.32 7.97 21.57
N ARG A 117 -6.20 8.89 21.29
CA ARG A 117 -7.48 8.65 20.60
C ARG A 117 -7.34 8.03 19.19
N GLN A 118 -6.18 8.10 18.59
CA GLN A 118 -5.91 7.52 17.26
C GLN A 118 -5.41 6.07 17.35
N ASN A 119 -5.10 5.60 18.54
CA ASN A 119 -4.50 4.30 18.78
C ASN A 119 -5.52 3.30 19.35
N SER A 120 -5.22 2.02 19.22
CA SER A 120 -5.96 0.92 19.83
C SER A 120 -5.00 -0.03 20.53
N VAL A 121 -5.48 -0.67 21.59
CA VAL A 121 -4.71 -1.59 22.42
C VAL A 121 -5.22 -3.01 22.22
N GLU A 122 -4.32 -3.94 22.02
CA GLU A 122 -4.66 -5.37 21.94
C GLU A 122 -5.28 -5.83 23.27
N VAL A 123 -6.22 -6.73 23.18
CA VAL A 123 -6.92 -7.31 24.33
C VAL A 123 -6.90 -8.83 24.24
N ASP A 124 -6.43 -9.46 25.31
CA ASP A 124 -6.43 -10.92 25.47
C ASP A 124 -7.70 -11.35 26.25
N ASP A 125 -8.85 -11.13 25.65
CA ASP A 125 -10.16 -11.57 26.13
C ASP A 125 -10.86 -12.36 25.03
N GLN A 126 -10.79 -13.69 25.14
CA GLN A 126 -11.35 -14.60 24.13
C GLN A 126 -12.87 -14.47 24.00
N LEU A 127 -13.58 -14.13 25.09
CA LEU A 127 -15.03 -13.94 25.04
C LEU A 127 -15.36 -12.68 24.21
N LEU A 128 -14.69 -11.56 24.48
CA LEU A 128 -14.83 -10.33 23.73
C LEU A 128 -14.45 -10.51 22.26
N GLN A 129 -13.37 -11.24 21.97
CA GLN A 129 -12.94 -11.55 20.59
C GLN A 129 -14.05 -12.32 19.86
N ASN A 130 -14.62 -13.35 20.50
CA ASN A 130 -15.69 -14.16 19.90
C ASN A 130 -16.99 -13.37 19.70
N GLU A 131 -17.37 -12.53 20.65
CA GLU A 131 -18.56 -11.68 20.53
C GLU A 131 -18.41 -10.65 19.43
N TRP A 132 -17.23 -10.02 19.31
CA TRP A 132 -16.91 -9.08 18.25
C TRP A 132 -16.92 -9.74 16.87
N TYR A 133 -16.30 -10.91 16.75
CA TYR A 133 -16.37 -11.71 15.52
C TYR A 133 -17.81 -11.98 15.10
N ARG A 134 -18.65 -12.47 16.02
CA ARG A 134 -20.09 -12.75 15.76
C ARG A 134 -20.85 -11.49 15.37
N ALA A 135 -20.55 -10.34 15.97
CA ALA A 135 -21.17 -9.07 15.61
C ALA A 135 -20.86 -8.70 14.16
N GLN A 136 -19.60 -8.81 13.75
CA GLN A 136 -19.17 -8.56 12.37
C GLN A 136 -19.82 -9.55 11.39
N GLN A 137 -19.91 -10.83 11.73
CA GLN A 137 -20.57 -11.85 10.90
C GLN A 137 -22.06 -11.53 10.67
N ARG A 138 -22.78 -11.03 11.68
CA ARG A 138 -24.18 -10.59 11.50
C ARG A 138 -24.30 -9.45 10.50
N VAL A 139 -23.37 -8.47 10.56
CA VAL A 139 -23.32 -7.34 9.61
C VAL A 139 -23.02 -7.82 8.20
N ILE A 140 -22.01 -8.69 8.04
CA ILE A 140 -21.64 -9.27 6.73
C ILE A 140 -22.82 -10.02 6.11
N TYR A 141 -23.49 -10.87 6.90
CA TYR A 141 -24.65 -11.63 6.42
C TYR A 141 -25.79 -10.71 5.97
N ALA A 142 -26.13 -9.71 6.78
CA ALA A 142 -27.15 -8.74 6.43
C ALA A 142 -26.79 -7.96 5.16
N ALA A 143 -25.54 -7.47 5.07
CA ALA A 143 -25.08 -6.71 3.91
C ALA A 143 -25.13 -7.53 2.62
N LYS A 144 -24.67 -8.78 2.64
CA LYS A 144 -24.78 -9.70 1.49
C LYS A 144 -26.22 -9.90 1.05
N ARG A 145 -27.10 -10.24 1.98
CA ARG A 145 -28.53 -10.48 1.69
C ARG A 145 -29.20 -9.26 1.06
N GLU A 146 -28.99 -8.08 1.62
CA GLU A 146 -29.62 -6.86 1.11
C GLU A 146 -29.00 -6.41 -0.22
N TYR A 147 -27.71 -6.61 -0.42
CA TYR A 147 -27.06 -6.35 -1.70
C TYR A 147 -27.58 -7.29 -2.80
N GLU A 148 -27.65 -8.61 -2.52
CA GLU A 148 -28.20 -9.61 -3.46
C GLU A 148 -29.67 -9.32 -3.78
N TRP A 149 -30.48 -8.96 -2.78
CA TRP A 149 -31.85 -8.54 -2.97
C TRP A 149 -31.96 -7.30 -3.89
N ALA A 150 -31.12 -6.29 -3.64
CA ALA A 150 -31.10 -5.08 -4.46
C ALA A 150 -30.77 -5.38 -5.92
N ILE A 151 -29.75 -6.19 -6.18
CA ILE A 151 -29.38 -6.60 -7.54
C ILE A 151 -30.49 -7.43 -8.20
N ALA A 152 -31.09 -8.36 -7.49
CA ALA A 152 -32.18 -9.19 -8.00
C ALA A 152 -33.45 -8.37 -8.36
N ASN A 153 -33.64 -7.21 -7.72
CA ASN A 153 -34.73 -6.28 -8.00
C ASN A 153 -34.38 -5.17 -9.00
N GLY A 154 -33.23 -5.28 -9.68
CA GLY A 154 -32.81 -4.35 -10.72
C GLY A 154 -32.26 -3.01 -10.21
N ILE A 155 -31.96 -2.90 -8.91
CA ILE A 155 -31.31 -1.70 -8.36
C ILE A 155 -29.89 -1.63 -8.92
N ALA A 156 -29.51 -0.47 -9.45
CA ALA A 156 -28.20 -0.26 -10.03
C ALA A 156 -27.08 -0.48 -8.98
N LYS A 157 -25.97 -1.10 -9.38
CA LYS A 157 -24.81 -1.39 -8.49
C LYS A 157 -24.33 -0.14 -7.74
N GLU A 158 -24.39 1.03 -8.37
CA GLU A 158 -24.00 2.31 -7.74
C GLU A 158 -24.87 2.68 -6.54
N GLN A 159 -26.10 2.21 -6.48
CA GLN A 159 -27.00 2.38 -5.35
C GLN A 159 -26.94 1.19 -4.39
N ALA A 160 -26.97 -0.04 -4.92
CA ALA A 160 -26.93 -1.26 -4.12
C ALA A 160 -25.71 -1.32 -3.18
N ARG A 161 -24.55 -0.81 -3.60
CA ARG A 161 -23.34 -0.75 -2.77
C ARG A 161 -23.48 0.07 -1.48
N ALA A 162 -24.55 0.87 -1.33
CA ALA A 162 -24.78 1.65 -0.10
C ALA A 162 -24.94 0.79 1.16
N VAL A 163 -25.35 -0.48 1.01
CA VAL A 163 -25.50 -1.42 2.14
C VAL A 163 -24.18 -2.14 2.52
N LEU A 164 -23.09 -1.94 1.76
CA LEU A 164 -21.83 -2.64 1.99
C LEU A 164 -20.96 -1.92 3.05
N PRO A 165 -20.54 -2.61 4.13
CA PRO A 165 -19.72 -2.02 5.19
C PRO A 165 -18.26 -1.85 4.73
N GLU A 166 -17.77 -0.63 4.60
CA GLU A 166 -16.40 -0.33 4.10
C GLU A 166 -15.30 -0.99 4.94
N GLY A 167 -15.50 -1.13 6.26
CA GLY A 167 -14.51 -1.76 7.15
C GLY A 167 -14.46 -3.28 7.10
N LEU A 168 -15.43 -3.93 6.45
CA LEU A 168 -15.54 -5.39 6.40
C LEU A 168 -15.48 -5.97 4.98
N ILE A 169 -15.47 -5.13 3.94
CA ILE A 169 -15.34 -5.56 2.55
C ILE A 169 -13.98 -5.13 1.99
N GLU A 170 -13.35 -6.02 1.23
CA GLU A 170 -12.09 -5.70 0.56
C GLU A 170 -12.29 -4.71 -0.60
N SER A 171 -11.22 -4.03 -0.93
CA SER A 171 -10.98 -3.32 -2.19
C SER A 171 -9.63 -3.75 -2.75
N ARG A 172 -9.47 -3.65 -4.05
CA ARG A 172 -8.21 -3.84 -4.75
C ARG A 172 -7.83 -2.54 -5.42
N LEU A 173 -6.60 -2.10 -5.22
CA LEU A 173 -6.10 -0.90 -5.87
C LEU A 173 -4.69 -1.11 -6.43
N TYR A 174 -4.40 -0.38 -7.49
CA TYR A 174 -3.06 -0.21 -8.02
C TYR A 174 -2.56 1.16 -7.59
N MET A 175 -1.37 1.20 -7.02
CA MET A 175 -0.72 2.40 -6.50
C MET A 175 0.63 2.57 -7.17
N ASN A 176 0.78 3.63 -7.97
CA ASN A 176 2.00 3.92 -8.72
C ASN A 176 2.62 5.23 -8.25
N GLY A 177 3.91 5.20 -7.97
CA GLY A 177 4.65 6.38 -7.56
C GLY A 177 6.16 6.20 -7.64
N THR A 178 6.90 7.30 -7.48
CA THR A 178 8.36 7.30 -7.44
C THR A 178 8.88 6.63 -6.18
N LEU A 179 10.12 6.17 -6.15
CA LEU A 179 10.73 5.61 -4.95
C LEU A 179 10.79 6.63 -3.80
N ARG A 180 10.95 7.92 -4.09
CA ARG A 180 10.76 8.98 -3.10
C ARG A 180 9.39 8.88 -2.41
N SER A 181 8.32 8.79 -3.20
CA SER A 181 6.96 8.69 -2.67
C SER A 181 6.77 7.42 -1.84
N TRP A 182 7.32 6.29 -2.28
CA TRP A 182 7.27 5.03 -1.55
C TRP A 182 7.99 5.09 -0.20
N ILE A 183 9.19 5.67 -0.14
CA ILE A 183 9.93 5.89 1.11
C ILE A 183 9.06 6.69 2.09
N HIS A 184 8.53 7.84 1.67
CA HIS A 184 7.70 8.69 2.51
C HIS A 184 6.41 8.00 2.97
N PHE A 185 5.76 7.21 2.10
CA PHE A 185 4.58 6.44 2.45
C PHE A 185 4.90 5.39 3.52
N ILE A 186 5.96 4.61 3.30
CA ILE A 186 6.39 3.54 4.21
C ILE A 186 6.73 4.12 5.59
N GLU A 187 7.60 5.12 5.65
CA GLU A 187 7.98 5.78 6.92
C GLU A 187 6.77 6.34 7.66
N LEU A 188 5.90 7.08 6.96
CA LEU A 188 4.74 7.72 7.56
C LEU A 188 3.71 6.70 8.06
N ARG A 189 3.47 5.63 7.30
CA ARG A 189 2.37 4.69 7.59
C ARG A 189 2.79 3.47 8.40
N SER A 190 4.09 3.20 8.53
CA SER A 190 4.60 2.23 9.50
C SER A 190 4.72 2.80 10.91
N ALA A 191 4.69 4.13 11.04
CA ALA A 191 4.88 4.82 12.31
C ALA A 191 3.71 4.64 13.27
N ASN A 192 4.02 4.78 14.57
CA ASN A 192 3.02 4.76 15.64
C ASN A 192 1.96 5.87 15.44
N GLY A 193 0.71 5.57 15.76
CA GLY A 193 -0.45 6.46 15.52
C GLY A 193 -1.15 6.23 14.18
N THR A 194 -0.59 5.40 13.29
CA THR A 194 -1.32 4.88 12.13
C THR A 194 -2.15 3.66 12.55
N GLN A 195 -3.34 3.49 12.00
CA GLN A 195 -4.20 2.34 12.24
C GLN A 195 -3.43 1.03 11.89
N LYS A 196 -3.53 -0.02 12.72
CA LYS A 196 -2.77 -1.27 12.61
C LYS A 196 -2.84 -1.88 11.20
N GLU A 197 -4.02 -1.99 10.62
CA GLU A 197 -4.21 -2.56 9.28
C GLU A 197 -3.49 -1.73 8.19
N HIS A 198 -3.41 -0.42 8.37
CA HIS A 198 -2.65 0.44 7.44
C HIS A 198 -1.14 0.32 7.66
N GLN A 199 -0.67 0.14 8.91
CA GLN A 199 0.74 -0.18 9.19
C GLN A 199 1.15 -1.50 8.53
N GLU A 200 0.29 -2.52 8.60
CA GLU A 200 0.52 -3.83 7.97
C GLU A 200 0.66 -3.69 6.45
N VAL A 201 -0.20 -2.90 5.80
CA VAL A 201 -0.06 -2.58 4.37
C VAL A 201 1.27 -1.88 4.09
N ALA A 202 1.65 -0.86 4.86
CA ALA A 202 2.90 -0.14 4.66
C ALA A 202 4.14 -1.04 4.79
N ARG A 203 4.16 -1.91 5.80
CA ARG A 203 5.22 -2.91 6.01
C ARG A 203 5.26 -3.95 4.88
N ALA A 204 4.11 -4.38 4.38
CA ALA A 204 4.04 -5.28 3.24
C ALA A 204 4.55 -4.59 1.95
N CYS A 205 4.23 -3.30 1.74
CA CYS A 205 4.79 -2.50 0.66
C CYS A 205 6.31 -2.37 0.78
N ALA A 206 6.85 -2.16 2.00
CA ALA A 206 8.30 -2.09 2.21
C ALA A 206 9.01 -3.37 1.73
N LYS A 207 8.47 -4.55 2.07
CA LYS A 207 9.02 -5.84 1.64
C LYS A 207 9.00 -5.99 0.11
N VAL A 208 7.92 -5.60 -0.53
CA VAL A 208 7.78 -5.68 -1.99
C VAL A 208 8.69 -4.67 -2.70
N ILE A 209 8.81 -3.45 -2.17
CA ILE A 209 9.74 -2.45 -2.70
C ILE A 209 11.19 -2.88 -2.51
N ALA A 210 11.51 -3.60 -1.43
CA ALA A 210 12.87 -4.11 -1.17
C ALA A 210 13.36 -5.11 -2.24
N GLU A 211 12.46 -5.76 -2.98
CA GLU A 211 12.84 -6.61 -4.12
C GLU A 211 13.58 -5.83 -5.23
N ILE A 212 13.29 -4.54 -5.37
CA ILE A 212 13.88 -3.64 -6.38
C ILE A 212 14.72 -2.52 -5.77
N PHE A 213 14.55 -2.26 -4.48
CA PHE A 213 15.21 -1.21 -3.71
C PHE A 213 15.47 -1.70 -2.28
N PRO A 214 16.53 -2.51 -2.05
CA PRO A 214 16.78 -3.19 -0.77
C PRO A 214 16.80 -2.30 0.47
N LEU A 215 17.12 -1.01 0.34
CA LEU A 215 17.06 -0.05 1.43
C LEU A 215 15.66 0.11 2.04
N ALA A 216 14.59 -0.23 1.33
CA ALA A 216 13.22 -0.06 1.80
C ALA A 216 12.91 -0.88 3.05
N GLU A 217 13.54 -2.04 3.27
CA GLU A 217 13.39 -2.83 4.49
C GLU A 217 13.88 -2.12 5.75
N SER A 218 14.87 -1.24 5.61
CA SER A 218 15.43 -0.50 6.75
C SER A 218 14.57 0.70 7.18
N LEU A 219 13.45 0.95 6.49
CA LEU A 219 12.55 2.07 6.78
C LEU A 219 11.40 1.71 7.73
N VAL A 220 11.28 0.45 8.18
CA VAL A 220 10.18 -0.08 9.00
C VAL A 220 10.65 -0.66 10.32
#